data_9644245c7e1413ce1264a8440532c4a8
#
_entry.id   9644245c7e1413ce1264a8440532c4a8
#
_cell.length_a   1.000
_cell.length_b   1.000
_cell.length_c   1.000
_cell.angle_alpha   90.00
_cell.angle_beta   90.00
_cell.angle_gamma   90.00
#
_symmetry.space_group_name_H-M   'P 1'
#
loop_
_entity.id
_entity.type
_entity.pdbx_description
1 polymer ?
#
loop_
_entity_poly.entity_id
_entity_poly.type
_entity_poly.pdbx_seq_one_letter_code
_entity_poly.pdbx_strand_id
1 'polypeptide(L)'
;LIIYIISLYVGNYFALKFHEKEPYYSAVGASGAVTGVVYSSVVLYPEMKLIMLFLPIPLPAYIFGICYLLYSIYGMNKNLGNIGHTAHFGGAIGGLLITLIIKPEIIDENLWIILLMITPILLFAINLKKKII
;
A
#
# COMPACT_ATOMS: atom_id res chain seq x y z
N LEU A 1 0.55 3.74 -16.55
CA LEU A 1 2.01 3.62 -16.56
C LEU A 1 2.64 4.47 -15.45
N ILE A 2 2.33 5.77 -15.32
CA ILE A 2 2.90 6.68 -14.30
C ILE A 2 2.68 6.15 -12.88
N ILE A 3 1.46 5.74 -12.55
CA ILE A 3 1.12 5.17 -11.24
C ILE A 3 2.02 3.96 -10.92
N TYR A 4 2.18 3.05 -11.89
CA TYR A 4 3.02 1.88 -11.73
C TYR A 4 4.48 2.24 -11.45
N ILE A 5 5.05 3.15 -12.25
CA ILE A 5 6.45 3.58 -12.12
C ILE A 5 6.69 4.29 -10.78
N ILE A 6 5.84 5.23 -10.41
CA ILE A 6 5.97 5.95 -9.13
C ILE A 6 5.82 4.97 -7.95
N SER A 7 4.85 4.07 -8.00
CA SER A 7 4.65 3.06 -6.95
C SER A 7 5.84 2.11 -6.83
N LEU A 8 6.48 1.76 -7.95
CA LEU A 8 7.71 0.96 -7.97
C LEU A 8 8.84 1.66 -7.22
N TYR A 9 9.09 2.93 -7.58
CA TYR A 9 10.16 3.72 -6.94
C TYR A 9 9.89 3.97 -5.45
N VAL A 10 8.69 4.39 -5.10
CA VAL A 10 8.31 4.66 -3.69
C VAL A 10 8.36 3.37 -2.87
N GLY A 11 7.87 2.26 -3.42
CA GLY A 11 7.92 0.95 -2.75
C GLY A 11 9.35 0.49 -2.48
N ASN A 12 10.21 0.57 -3.49
CA ASN A 12 11.61 0.20 -3.35
C ASN A 12 12.36 1.13 -2.40
N TYR A 13 12.15 2.44 -2.49
CA TYR A 13 12.76 3.41 -1.58
C TYR A 13 12.37 3.15 -0.12
N PHE A 14 11.08 2.88 0.12
CA PHE A 14 10.59 2.57 1.46
C PHE A 14 11.22 1.27 1.98
N ALA A 15 11.29 0.23 1.16
CA ALA A 15 11.92 -1.04 1.54
C ALA A 15 13.41 -0.86 1.87
N LEU A 16 14.16 -0.13 1.05
CA LEU A 16 15.58 0.16 1.31
C LEU A 16 15.78 0.93 2.62
N LYS A 17 14.96 1.92 2.89
CA LYS A 17 15.04 2.70 4.12
C LYS A 17 14.64 1.90 5.35
N PHE A 18 13.60 1.09 5.25
CA PHE A 18 13.13 0.28 6.36
C PHE A 18 14.15 -0.79 6.77
N HIS A 19 14.85 -1.39 5.79
CA HIS A 19 15.85 -2.45 5.98
C HIS A 19 17.30 -1.93 5.91
N GLU A 20 17.52 -0.64 6.10
CA GLU A 20 18.85 -0.01 5.98
C GLU A 20 19.94 -0.68 6.85
N LYS A 21 19.54 -1.27 7.97
CA LYS A 21 20.46 -1.95 8.92
C LYS A 21 20.51 -3.48 8.69
N GLU A 22 19.89 -3.98 7.66
CA GLU A 22 19.80 -5.41 7.35
C GLU A 22 20.55 -5.73 6.05
N PRO A 23 21.89 -5.94 6.07
CA PRO A 23 22.71 -6.04 4.86
C PRO A 23 22.36 -7.25 3.97
N TYR A 24 21.68 -8.25 4.52
CA TYR A 24 21.27 -9.45 3.80
C TYR A 24 19.80 -9.41 3.33
N TYR A 25 19.08 -8.32 3.62
CA TYR A 25 17.71 -8.17 3.12
C TYR A 25 17.71 -8.06 1.61
N SER A 26 16.90 -8.90 0.97
CA SER A 26 16.66 -8.83 -0.47
C SER A 26 15.17 -9.00 -0.76
N ALA A 27 14.65 -8.18 -1.64
CA ALA A 27 13.32 -8.31 -2.17
C ALA A 27 13.36 -8.13 -3.68
N VAL A 28 12.76 -9.07 -4.41
CA VAL A 28 12.69 -9.05 -5.88
C VAL A 28 11.24 -9.14 -6.31
N GLY A 29 10.86 -8.28 -7.24
CA GLY A 29 9.55 -8.34 -7.86
C GLY A 29 8.87 -6.98 -8.03
N ALA A 30 7.97 -6.91 -8.99
CA ALA A 30 7.19 -5.71 -9.30
C ALA A 30 5.91 -5.58 -8.45
N SER A 31 5.73 -6.44 -7.44
CA SER A 31 4.49 -6.53 -6.66
C SER A 31 4.17 -5.26 -5.88
N GLY A 32 5.18 -4.50 -5.45
CA GLY A 32 4.99 -3.18 -4.85
C GLY A 32 4.32 -2.19 -5.81
N ALA A 33 4.75 -2.17 -7.08
CA ALA A 33 4.14 -1.35 -8.12
C ALA A 33 2.69 -1.78 -8.41
N VAL A 34 2.44 -3.10 -8.48
CA VAL A 34 1.08 -3.65 -8.67
C VAL A 34 0.18 -3.25 -7.50
N THR A 35 0.70 -3.33 -6.27
CA THR A 35 -0.03 -2.88 -5.07
C THR A 35 -0.44 -1.41 -5.20
N GLY A 36 0.45 -0.54 -5.65
CA GLY A 36 0.13 0.87 -5.87
C GLY A 36 -0.96 1.09 -6.91
N VAL A 37 -0.96 0.31 -8.00
CA VAL A 37 -2.04 0.35 -9.00
C VAL A 37 -3.38 -0.08 -8.39
N VAL A 38 -3.38 -1.14 -7.57
CA VAL A 38 -4.60 -1.59 -6.86
C VAL A 38 -5.12 -0.49 -5.94
N TYR A 39 -4.25 0.16 -5.16
CA TYR A 39 -4.64 1.24 -4.25
C TYR A 39 -5.17 2.46 -4.99
N SER A 40 -4.56 2.81 -6.12
CA SER A 40 -5.07 3.81 -7.04
C SER A 40 -6.50 3.49 -7.50
N SER A 41 -6.73 2.23 -7.88
CA SER A 41 -8.06 1.75 -8.30
C SER A 41 -9.10 1.83 -7.18
N VAL A 42 -8.70 1.52 -5.95
CA VAL A 42 -9.59 1.60 -4.77
C VAL A 42 -10.11 3.01 -4.54
N VAL A 43 -9.25 4.03 -4.63
CA VAL A 43 -9.69 5.41 -4.40
C VAL A 43 -10.43 5.99 -5.59
N LEU A 44 -10.14 5.53 -6.81
CA LEU A 44 -10.86 5.95 -8.02
C LEU A 44 -12.26 5.30 -8.14
N TYR A 45 -12.36 4.04 -7.76
CA TYR A 45 -13.57 3.21 -7.94
C TYR A 45 -13.84 2.38 -6.67
N PRO A 46 -14.19 3.02 -5.53
CA PRO A 46 -14.30 2.34 -4.24
C PRO A 46 -15.36 1.24 -4.21
N GLU A 47 -16.42 1.38 -4.99
CA GLU A 47 -17.51 0.40 -5.08
C GLU A 47 -17.18 -0.78 -6.02
N MET A 48 -16.03 -0.73 -6.72
CA MET A 48 -15.59 -1.84 -7.56
C MET A 48 -15.43 -3.10 -6.72
N LYS A 49 -15.91 -4.22 -7.25
CA LYS A 49 -15.79 -5.52 -6.60
C LYS A 49 -14.55 -6.25 -7.12
N LEU A 50 -13.73 -6.72 -6.21
CA LEU A 50 -12.57 -7.57 -6.49
C LEU A 50 -12.91 -9.02 -6.13
N ILE A 51 -12.53 -9.94 -7.01
CA ILE A 51 -12.63 -11.38 -6.78
C ILE A 51 -11.21 -11.93 -6.75
N MET A 52 -10.86 -12.55 -5.63
CA MET A 52 -9.55 -13.22 -5.52
C MET A 52 -9.65 -14.65 -6.04
N LEU A 53 -8.61 -15.13 -6.71
CA LEU A 53 -8.57 -16.48 -7.29
C LEU A 53 -8.87 -17.59 -6.28
N PHE A 54 -8.39 -17.42 -5.03
CA PHE A 54 -8.53 -18.42 -3.97
C PHE A 54 -9.76 -18.17 -3.07
N LEU A 55 -10.41 -17.04 -3.21
CA LEU A 55 -11.61 -16.67 -2.48
C LEU A 55 -12.60 -16.03 -3.46
N PRO A 56 -13.43 -16.84 -4.16
CA PRO A 56 -14.32 -16.37 -5.21
C PRO A 56 -15.55 -15.62 -4.67
N ILE A 57 -15.35 -14.82 -3.63
CA ILE A 57 -16.37 -13.96 -3.04
C ILE A 57 -16.08 -12.54 -3.50
N PRO A 58 -17.03 -11.85 -4.18
CA PRO A 58 -16.84 -10.47 -4.57
C PRO A 58 -16.81 -9.57 -3.34
N LEU A 59 -15.65 -8.94 -3.10
CA LEU A 59 -15.44 -7.98 -2.01
C LEU A 59 -15.34 -6.57 -2.59
N PRO A 60 -15.93 -5.54 -1.94
CA PRO A 60 -15.65 -4.15 -2.29
C PRO A 60 -14.15 -3.86 -2.24
N ALA A 61 -13.66 -3.10 -3.23
CA ALA A 61 -12.22 -2.86 -3.39
C ALA A 61 -11.60 -2.21 -2.14
N TYR A 62 -12.32 -1.32 -1.45
CA TYR A 62 -11.84 -0.67 -0.24
C TYR A 62 -11.63 -1.64 0.92
N ILE A 63 -12.50 -2.66 1.08
CA ILE A 63 -12.32 -3.69 2.12
C ILE A 63 -11.04 -4.48 1.84
N PHE A 64 -10.84 -4.90 0.59
CA PHE A 64 -9.61 -5.56 0.18
C PHE A 64 -8.38 -4.69 0.48
N GLY A 65 -8.41 -3.41 0.08
CA GLY A 65 -7.30 -2.49 0.28
C GLY A 65 -6.91 -2.34 1.75
N ILE A 66 -7.89 -2.15 2.64
CA ILE A 66 -7.64 -2.02 4.09
C ILE A 66 -7.07 -3.31 4.67
N CYS A 67 -7.69 -4.45 4.40
CA CYS A 67 -7.23 -5.75 4.91
C CYS A 67 -5.80 -6.05 4.42
N TYR A 68 -5.51 -5.76 3.15
CA TYR A 68 -4.19 -5.98 2.59
C TYR A 68 -3.12 -5.05 3.20
N LEU A 69 -3.47 -3.80 3.48
CA LEU A 69 -2.59 -2.85 4.15
C LEU A 69 -2.27 -3.30 5.58
N LEU A 70 -3.29 -3.70 6.34
CA LEU A 70 -3.12 -4.23 7.69
C LEU A 70 -2.28 -5.51 7.68
N TYR A 71 -2.51 -6.40 6.72
CA TYR A 71 -1.69 -7.59 6.52
C TYR A 71 -0.21 -7.24 6.23
N SER A 72 0.03 -6.24 5.37
CA SER A 72 1.40 -5.79 5.07
C SER A 72 2.08 -5.20 6.31
N ILE A 73 1.38 -4.39 7.10
CA ILE A 73 1.89 -3.84 8.38
C ILE A 73 2.20 -4.97 9.37
N TYR A 74 1.31 -5.94 9.49
CA TYR A 74 1.54 -7.10 10.34
C TYR A 74 2.75 -7.91 9.88
N GLY A 75 2.87 -8.14 8.57
CA GLY A 75 3.99 -8.86 7.96
C GLY A 75 5.34 -8.17 8.19
N MET A 76 5.39 -6.84 8.10
CA MET A 76 6.59 -6.06 8.43
C MET A 76 7.00 -6.23 9.90
N ASN A 77 6.03 -6.23 10.82
CA ASN A 77 6.31 -6.34 12.26
C ASN A 77 6.74 -7.75 12.69
N LYS A 78 6.32 -8.77 11.96
CA LYS A 78 6.57 -10.18 12.27
C LYS A 78 7.62 -10.83 11.38
N ASN A 79 8.17 -10.11 10.39
CA ASN A 79 9.09 -10.65 9.38
C ASN A 79 8.52 -11.91 8.72
N LEU A 80 7.25 -11.85 8.30
CA LEU A 80 6.55 -13.00 7.74
C LEU A 80 7.02 -13.31 6.32
N GLY A 81 7.64 -14.48 6.16
CA GLY A 81 7.91 -15.11 4.88
C GLY A 81 8.86 -14.33 3.96
N ASN A 82 8.87 -14.72 2.69
CA ASN A 82 9.67 -14.08 1.64
C ASN A 82 8.88 -13.02 0.85
N ILE A 83 7.88 -12.40 1.48
CA ILE A 83 7.04 -11.38 0.86
C ILE A 83 7.60 -10.01 1.19
N GLY A 84 7.82 -9.18 0.18
CA GLY A 84 8.29 -7.80 0.34
C GLY A 84 7.21 -6.85 0.90
N HIS A 85 6.74 -7.11 2.12
CA HIS A 85 5.68 -6.32 2.76
C HIS A 85 5.99 -4.82 2.81
N THR A 86 7.26 -4.46 3.02
CA THR A 86 7.73 -3.07 3.01
C THR A 86 7.58 -2.41 1.65
N ALA A 87 7.91 -3.14 0.57
CA ALA A 87 7.73 -2.65 -0.80
C ALA A 87 6.23 -2.52 -1.16
N HIS A 88 5.39 -3.45 -0.69
CA HIS A 88 3.94 -3.36 -0.88
C HIS A 88 3.35 -2.14 -0.15
N PHE A 89 3.74 -1.94 1.09
CA PHE A 89 3.29 -0.79 1.88
C PHE A 89 3.72 0.54 1.23
N GLY A 90 5.00 0.66 0.86
CA GLY A 90 5.50 1.83 0.16
C GLY A 90 4.85 2.04 -1.21
N GLY A 91 4.60 0.95 -1.95
CA GLY A 91 3.88 0.98 -3.23
C GLY A 91 2.45 1.47 -3.08
N ALA A 92 1.73 1.02 -2.06
CA ALA A 92 0.38 1.49 -1.74
C ALA A 92 0.36 3.01 -1.49
N ILE A 93 1.30 3.51 -0.69
CA ILE A 93 1.46 4.95 -0.44
C ILE A 93 1.75 5.70 -1.75
N GLY A 94 2.70 5.21 -2.55
CA GLY A 94 3.05 5.82 -3.83
C GLY A 94 1.88 5.89 -4.79
N GLY A 95 1.11 4.80 -4.91
CA GLY A 95 -0.09 4.73 -5.74
C GLY A 95 -1.18 5.68 -5.28
N LEU A 96 -1.45 5.73 -3.97
CA LEU A 96 -2.41 6.66 -3.39
C LEU A 96 -2.02 8.11 -3.66
N LEU A 97 -0.80 8.50 -3.31
CA LEU A 97 -0.33 9.89 -3.45
C LEU A 97 -0.33 10.36 -4.91
N ILE A 98 0.21 9.56 -5.83
CA ILE A 98 0.25 9.98 -7.24
C ILE A 98 -1.15 10.08 -7.83
N THR A 99 -2.09 9.25 -7.39
CA THR A 99 -3.48 9.33 -7.83
C THR A 99 -4.14 10.63 -7.39
N LEU A 100 -3.93 11.04 -6.14
CA LEU A 100 -4.43 12.32 -5.61
C LEU A 100 -3.82 13.54 -6.34
N ILE A 101 -2.57 13.43 -6.79
CA ILE A 101 -1.90 14.50 -7.55
C ILE A 101 -2.46 14.58 -8.98
N ILE A 102 -2.68 13.45 -9.64
CA ILE A 102 -3.15 13.42 -11.04
C ILE A 102 -4.64 13.75 -11.14
N LYS A 103 -5.42 13.33 -10.14
CA LYS A 103 -6.87 13.51 -10.08
C LYS A 103 -7.29 14.09 -8.73
N PRO A 104 -6.99 15.37 -8.46
CA PRO A 104 -7.30 15.98 -7.19
C PRO A 104 -8.81 16.07 -6.90
N GLU A 105 -9.65 16.06 -7.94
CA GLU A 105 -11.11 16.06 -7.81
C GLU A 105 -11.66 14.88 -7.00
N ILE A 106 -10.97 13.75 -6.97
CA ILE A 106 -11.40 12.58 -6.19
C ILE A 106 -11.35 12.82 -4.67
N ILE A 107 -10.66 13.86 -4.22
CA ILE A 107 -10.63 14.23 -2.80
C ILE A 107 -12.04 14.62 -2.36
N ASP A 108 -12.76 15.39 -3.17
CA ASP A 108 -14.12 15.81 -2.85
C ASP A 108 -15.13 14.66 -3.07
N GLU A 109 -14.92 13.84 -4.09
CA GLU A 109 -15.82 12.74 -4.45
C GLU A 109 -15.72 11.56 -3.48
N ASN A 110 -14.51 11.20 -3.06
CA ASN A 110 -14.21 9.96 -2.33
C ASN A 110 -13.44 10.21 -1.01
N LEU A 111 -13.68 11.36 -0.36
CA LEU A 111 -12.96 11.76 0.86
C LEU A 111 -12.99 10.66 1.95
N TRP A 112 -14.15 10.05 2.17
CA TRP A 112 -14.30 9.01 3.19
C TRP A 112 -13.40 7.79 2.95
N ILE A 113 -13.24 7.36 1.68
CA ILE A 113 -12.34 6.27 1.31
C ILE A 113 -10.88 6.67 1.52
N ILE A 114 -10.53 7.87 1.11
CA ILE A 114 -9.16 8.39 1.26
C ILE A 114 -8.78 8.42 2.75
N LEU A 115 -9.65 8.94 3.60
CA LEU A 115 -9.44 8.95 5.06
C LEU A 115 -9.32 7.54 5.63
N LEU A 116 -10.16 6.63 5.16
CA LEU A 116 -10.14 5.23 5.58
C LEU A 116 -8.82 4.55 5.18
N MET A 117 -8.32 4.81 3.98
CA MET A 117 -7.05 4.24 3.47
C MET A 117 -5.81 4.85 4.13
N ILE A 118 -5.86 6.14 4.47
CA ILE A 118 -4.74 6.83 5.14
C ILE A 118 -4.63 6.45 6.62
N THR A 119 -5.72 6.14 7.28
CA THR A 119 -5.74 5.85 8.73
C THR A 119 -4.73 4.76 9.16
N PRO A 120 -4.67 3.56 8.55
CA PRO A 120 -3.68 2.56 8.92
C PRO A 120 -2.23 3.02 8.68
N ILE A 121 -2.01 3.82 7.63
CA ILE A 121 -0.69 4.38 7.29
C ILE A 121 -0.21 5.32 8.41
N LEU A 122 -1.08 6.22 8.86
CA LEU A 122 -0.78 7.14 9.94
C LEU A 122 -0.54 6.42 11.27
N LEU A 123 -1.38 5.44 11.60
CA LEU A 123 -1.21 4.63 12.82
C LEU A 123 0.12 3.89 12.80
N PHE A 124 0.52 3.33 11.67
CA PHE A 124 1.82 2.69 11.52
C PHE A 124 2.97 3.67 11.66
N ALA A 125 2.90 4.85 11.03
CA ALA A 125 3.92 5.88 11.13
C ALA A 125 4.12 6.38 12.57
N ILE A 126 3.03 6.54 13.33
CA ILE A 126 3.09 6.92 14.76
C ILE A 126 3.76 5.83 15.60
N ASN A 127 3.45 4.56 15.33
CA ASN A 127 4.05 3.42 16.03
C ASN A 127 5.55 3.26 15.72
N LEU A 128 5.96 3.50 14.47
CA LEU A 128 7.37 3.54 14.09
C LEU A 128 8.13 4.61 14.87
N LYS A 129 7.56 5.81 14.98
CA LYS A 129 8.18 6.92 15.71
C LYS A 129 8.37 6.60 17.19
N LYS A 130 7.42 5.90 17.83
CA LYS A 130 7.53 5.45 19.22
C LYS A 130 8.60 4.38 19.44
N LYS A 131 8.95 3.63 18.40
CA LYS A 131 9.96 2.55 18.47
C LYS A 131 11.38 3.06 18.25
N ILE A 132 11.51 4.29 17.70
CA ILE A 132 12.80 4.95 17.40
C ILE A 132 13.21 5.95 18.51
N ILE A 133 12.24 6.42 19.32
CA ILE A 133 12.46 7.28 20.49
C ILE A 133 12.52 6.40 21.74
#